data_5ff9ca0e73859746c751b7510e97a7cd
#
_entry.id   5ff9ca0e73859746c751b7510e97a7cd
#
_cell.length_a   1.000
_cell.length_b   1.000
_cell.length_c   1.000
_cell.angle_alpha   90.00
_cell.angle_beta   90.00
_cell.angle_gamma   90.00
#
_symmetry.space_group_name_H-M   'P 1'
#
loop_
_entity.id
_entity.type
_entity.pdbx_description
1 polymer ?
#
loop_
_entity_poly.entity_id
_entity_poly.type
_entity_poly.pdbx_seq_one_letter_code
_entity_poly.pdbx_strand_id
1 'polypeptide(L)'
;IIAIPMSVVGGMLAARYGAKSVLGGSIGVYMVVLILATGFAPLDLEDDHDRFDFRYDYDSESDEYVLSTLHDRGVKGWVSKSGPGDEEFRNAFLHYMIEGALDGDVWSDSDVERTRISVDEATLLESEMHGMLEHRWSFSFKGGILDGDHSVGNNHITIIEGGPIDWWPNFLRDNVWGPLNFGVTLQWILLGTMVGFVQGSAGAQARSLFAYLVPKSRTTEFFGFFGFMGKAAAVIGPFIFAFFSAAFDTRFGIMVLLLILVLGLLLFPLIDVEEGKRVARQADLDAGLYSEEE
;
A
#
# COMPACT_ATOMS: atom_id res chain seq x y z
N ILE A 1 -2.08 -14.79 10.01
CA ILE A 1 -2.52 -16.19 10.07
C ILE A 1 -1.68 -17.06 9.12
N ILE A 2 -1.53 -16.70 7.83
CA ILE A 2 -0.77 -17.49 6.81
C ILE A 2 0.72 -17.66 7.17
N ALA A 3 1.34 -16.67 7.78
CA ALA A 3 2.76 -16.69 8.13
C ALA A 3 3.16 -17.84 9.08
N ILE A 4 2.24 -18.30 9.94
CA ILE A 4 2.53 -19.37 10.92
C ILE A 4 2.78 -20.71 10.22
N PRO A 5 1.87 -21.28 9.42
CA PRO A 5 2.14 -22.54 8.71
C PRO A 5 3.32 -22.40 7.72
N MET A 6 3.51 -21.21 7.14
CA MET A 6 4.59 -20.99 6.17
C MET A 6 5.97 -20.92 6.82
N SER A 7 6.09 -20.63 8.11
CA SER A 7 7.37 -20.79 8.83
C SER A 7 7.82 -22.26 8.90
N VAL A 8 6.86 -23.19 9.04
CA VAL A 8 7.14 -24.64 9.04
C VAL A 8 7.56 -25.11 7.65
N VAL A 9 6.82 -24.68 6.61
CA VAL A 9 7.16 -24.98 5.21
C VAL A 9 8.56 -24.44 4.86
N GLY A 10 8.85 -23.20 5.27
CA GLY A 10 10.18 -22.59 5.11
C GLY A 10 11.27 -23.40 5.81
N GLY A 11 11.00 -23.93 7.01
CA GLY A 11 11.91 -24.82 7.72
C GLY A 11 12.19 -26.12 6.98
N MET A 12 11.15 -26.76 6.42
CA MET A 12 11.30 -27.97 5.58
C MET A 12 12.11 -27.71 4.31
N LEU A 13 11.86 -26.59 3.65
CA LEU A 13 12.61 -26.17 2.46
C LEU A 13 14.08 -25.89 2.82
N ALA A 14 14.34 -25.25 3.96
CA ALA A 14 15.68 -24.96 4.42
C ALA A 14 16.47 -26.22 4.78
N ALA A 15 15.80 -27.25 5.32
CA ALA A 15 16.40 -28.56 5.56
C ALA A 15 16.84 -29.25 4.26
N ARG A 16 16.13 -29.01 3.15
CA ARG A 16 16.42 -29.61 1.85
C ARG A 16 17.39 -28.79 0.99
N TYR A 17 17.23 -27.48 0.97
CA TYR A 17 17.96 -26.59 0.05
C TYR A 17 18.95 -25.64 0.75
N GLY A 18 19.00 -25.67 2.07
CA GLY A 18 19.81 -24.79 2.90
C GLY A 18 19.11 -23.44 3.22
N ALA A 19 19.37 -22.94 4.43
CA ALA A 19 18.75 -21.70 4.92
C ALA A 19 19.07 -20.47 4.06
N LYS A 20 20.31 -20.36 3.53
CA LYS A 20 20.73 -19.27 2.64
C LYS A 20 19.90 -19.26 1.36
N SER A 21 19.72 -20.39 0.68
CA SER A 21 18.97 -20.48 -0.56
C SER A 21 17.49 -20.12 -0.37
N VAL A 22 16.87 -20.62 0.71
CA VAL A 22 15.46 -20.32 1.01
C VAL A 22 15.27 -18.85 1.38
N LEU A 23 16.21 -18.26 2.13
CA LEU A 23 16.15 -16.83 2.45
C LEU A 23 16.30 -15.98 1.18
N GLY A 24 17.25 -16.31 0.30
CA GLY A 24 17.41 -15.63 -0.99
C GLY A 24 16.16 -15.71 -1.88
N GLY A 25 15.55 -16.92 -1.96
CA GLY A 25 14.28 -17.10 -2.64
C GLY A 25 13.14 -16.26 -2.04
N SER A 26 13.09 -16.17 -0.71
CA SER A 26 12.12 -15.33 -0.01
C SER A 26 12.30 -13.84 -0.35
N ILE A 27 13.53 -13.35 -0.40
CA ILE A 27 13.82 -11.96 -0.81
C ILE A 27 13.38 -11.74 -2.25
N GLY A 28 13.63 -12.71 -3.15
CA GLY A 28 13.15 -12.64 -4.54
C GLY A 28 11.64 -12.53 -4.66
N VAL A 29 10.87 -13.29 -3.87
CA VAL A 29 9.40 -13.18 -3.84
C VAL A 29 8.95 -11.82 -3.28
N TYR A 30 9.61 -11.29 -2.25
CA TYR A 30 9.33 -9.92 -1.77
C TYR A 30 9.53 -8.87 -2.86
N MET A 31 10.58 -9.00 -3.67
CA MET A 31 10.81 -8.10 -4.81
C MET A 31 9.66 -8.16 -5.81
N VAL A 32 9.22 -9.37 -6.17
CA VAL A 32 8.05 -9.54 -7.07
C VAL A 32 6.80 -8.88 -6.49
N VAL A 33 6.55 -9.08 -5.19
CA VAL A 33 5.41 -8.46 -4.51
C VAL A 33 5.48 -6.94 -4.54
N LEU A 34 6.65 -6.34 -4.29
CA LEU A 34 6.82 -4.89 -4.34
C LEU A 34 6.66 -4.35 -5.77
N ILE A 35 7.18 -5.04 -6.78
CA ILE A 35 7.00 -4.69 -8.19
C ILE A 35 5.51 -4.72 -8.58
N LEU A 36 4.77 -5.75 -8.17
CA LEU A 36 3.34 -5.83 -8.41
C LEU A 36 2.57 -4.77 -7.61
N ALA A 37 3.00 -4.45 -6.38
CA ALA A 37 2.37 -3.45 -5.53
C ALA A 37 2.52 -2.02 -6.10
N THR A 38 3.62 -1.70 -6.78
CA THR A 38 3.76 -0.40 -7.48
C THR A 38 2.82 -0.28 -8.67
N GLY A 39 2.32 -1.39 -9.20
CA GLY A 39 1.36 -1.45 -10.30
C GLY A 39 -0.07 -1.72 -9.86
N PHE A 40 -0.42 -1.37 -8.63
CA PHE A 40 -1.79 -1.44 -8.13
C PHE A 40 -2.68 -0.50 -8.94
N ALA A 41 -3.74 -1.03 -9.54
CA ALA A 41 -4.61 -0.25 -10.40
C ALA A 41 -6.04 -0.82 -10.38
N PRO A 42 -7.08 0.04 -10.38
CA PRO A 42 -8.45 -0.40 -10.64
C PRO A 42 -8.55 -0.93 -12.08
N LEU A 43 -9.45 -1.88 -12.31
CA LEU A 43 -9.71 -2.42 -13.65
C LEU A 43 -10.44 -1.41 -14.52
N ASP A 44 -11.39 -0.75 -13.92
CA ASP A 44 -12.20 0.30 -14.53
C ASP A 44 -12.14 1.53 -13.62
N LEU A 45 -11.69 2.65 -14.17
CA LEU A 45 -11.60 3.91 -13.43
C LEU A 45 -12.99 4.52 -13.21
N GLU A 46 -13.91 4.31 -14.16
CA GLU A 46 -15.26 4.81 -14.07
C GLU A 46 -16.08 4.08 -13.01
N ASP A 47 -15.95 2.76 -12.91
CA ASP A 47 -16.64 1.93 -11.90
C ASP A 47 -16.13 2.17 -10.47
N ASP A 48 -14.88 2.61 -10.32
CA ASP A 48 -14.28 2.80 -8.99
C ASP A 48 -14.47 4.22 -8.41
N HIS A 49 -14.91 5.20 -9.20
CA HIS A 49 -15.08 6.57 -8.71
C HIS A 49 -16.15 6.67 -7.60
N ASP A 50 -17.25 5.93 -7.72
CA ASP A 50 -18.32 5.84 -6.72
C ASP A 50 -17.84 5.47 -5.30
N ARG A 51 -16.70 4.82 -5.21
CA ARG A 51 -16.16 4.32 -3.93
C ARG A 51 -15.49 5.39 -3.09
N PHE A 52 -15.19 6.51 -3.70
CA PHE A 52 -14.25 7.43 -3.09
C PHE A 52 -14.81 8.77 -2.67
N ASP A 53 -16.00 9.19 -3.16
CA ASP A 53 -16.43 10.53 -2.81
C ASP A 53 -17.94 10.74 -2.79
N PHE A 54 -18.48 11.56 -3.65
CA PHE A 54 -19.83 12.06 -3.55
C PHE A 54 -20.73 11.42 -4.59
N ARG A 55 -21.92 11.03 -4.17
CA ARG A 55 -22.92 10.48 -5.07
C ARG A 55 -24.27 11.10 -4.76
N TYR A 56 -24.92 11.60 -5.79
CA TYR A 56 -26.26 12.12 -5.74
C TYR A 56 -27.23 11.16 -6.42
N ASP A 57 -28.27 10.74 -5.70
CA ASP A 57 -29.37 9.95 -6.23
C ASP A 57 -30.57 10.87 -6.50
N TYR A 58 -31.21 10.73 -7.66
CA TYR A 58 -32.40 11.49 -8.02
C TYR A 58 -33.62 10.96 -7.30
N ASP A 59 -34.31 11.85 -6.59
CA ASP A 59 -35.57 11.59 -5.93
C ASP A 59 -36.73 12.09 -6.82
N SER A 60 -37.42 11.14 -7.46
CA SER A 60 -38.53 11.44 -8.37
C SER A 60 -39.81 12.00 -7.70
N GLU A 61 -39.92 11.92 -6.35
CA GLU A 61 -41.07 12.46 -5.61
C GLU A 61 -40.90 13.95 -5.36
N SER A 62 -39.67 14.39 -5.08
CA SER A 62 -39.39 15.81 -4.82
C SER A 62 -38.81 16.56 -6.02
N ASP A 63 -38.46 15.87 -7.10
CA ASP A 63 -37.75 16.43 -8.27
C ASP A 63 -36.41 17.09 -7.87
N GLU A 64 -35.67 16.41 -6.99
CA GLU A 64 -34.41 16.87 -6.42
C GLU A 64 -33.34 15.77 -6.49
N TYR A 65 -32.08 16.17 -6.42
CA TYR A 65 -30.98 15.29 -6.18
C TYR A 65 -30.62 15.29 -4.71
N VAL A 66 -30.41 14.08 -4.13
CA VAL A 66 -30.08 13.88 -2.72
C VAL A 66 -28.70 13.28 -2.62
N LEU A 67 -27.82 13.87 -1.84
CA LEU A 67 -26.53 13.30 -1.55
C LEU A 67 -26.72 11.99 -0.76
N SER A 68 -26.53 10.85 -1.44
CA SER A 68 -26.81 9.51 -0.90
C SER A 68 -25.55 8.82 -0.35
N THR A 69 -24.39 9.19 -0.87
CA THR A 69 -23.14 8.55 -0.48
C THR A 69 -22.02 9.58 -0.37
N LEU A 70 -21.39 9.59 0.79
CA LEU A 70 -20.15 10.28 1.07
C LEU A 70 -19.17 9.26 1.63
N HIS A 71 -18.16 8.89 0.85
CA HIS A 71 -17.20 7.88 1.29
C HIS A 71 -16.30 8.43 2.40
N ASP A 72 -15.93 7.57 3.37
CA ASP A 72 -15.00 7.89 4.49
C ASP A 72 -13.74 8.65 4.07
N ARG A 73 -13.22 8.36 2.87
CA ARG A 73 -12.03 9.02 2.33
C ARG A 73 -12.32 10.43 1.83
N GLY A 74 -13.50 10.66 1.27
CA GLY A 74 -13.96 12.00 0.92
C GLY A 74 -14.00 12.91 2.13
N VAL A 75 -14.57 12.45 3.24
CA VAL A 75 -14.60 13.19 4.52
C VAL A 75 -13.19 13.44 5.05
N LYS A 76 -12.35 12.41 5.13
CA LYS A 76 -10.96 12.56 5.58
C LYS A 76 -10.13 13.46 4.66
N GLY A 77 -10.36 13.35 3.35
CA GLY A 77 -9.75 14.23 2.35
C GLY A 77 -10.19 15.67 2.51
N TRP A 78 -11.46 15.89 2.85
CA TRP A 78 -12.03 17.22 3.06
C TRP A 78 -11.36 17.98 4.21
N VAL A 79 -11.11 17.31 5.31
CA VAL A 79 -10.48 17.91 6.51
C VAL A 79 -8.97 18.04 6.36
N SER A 80 -8.31 17.19 5.56
CA SER A 80 -6.86 17.24 5.38
C SER A 80 -6.44 18.47 4.57
N LYS A 81 -5.30 19.05 4.92
CA LYS A 81 -4.69 20.12 4.12
C LYS A 81 -4.38 19.60 2.73
N SER A 82 -4.88 20.28 1.74
CA SER A 82 -4.86 19.94 0.34
C SER A 82 -4.11 20.98 -0.48
N GLY A 83 -3.85 20.69 -1.74
CA GLY A 83 -3.28 21.64 -2.68
C GLY A 83 -4.23 22.79 -3.05
N PRO A 84 -3.76 23.78 -3.82
CA PRO A 84 -4.57 24.94 -4.21
C PRO A 84 -5.86 24.57 -4.96
N GLY A 85 -5.80 23.55 -5.83
CA GLY A 85 -6.98 23.10 -6.58
C GLY A 85 -8.03 22.44 -5.68
N ASP A 86 -7.61 21.73 -4.61
CA ASP A 86 -8.51 21.17 -3.63
C ASP A 86 -9.24 22.28 -2.82
N GLU A 87 -8.56 23.40 -2.56
CA GLU A 87 -9.16 24.54 -1.86
C GLU A 87 -10.19 25.25 -2.73
N GLU A 88 -9.90 25.46 -4.00
CA GLU A 88 -10.82 26.02 -4.99
C GLU A 88 -12.08 25.15 -5.12
N PHE A 89 -11.89 23.85 -5.30
CA PHE A 89 -12.98 22.88 -5.34
C PHE A 89 -13.85 22.94 -4.09
N ARG A 90 -13.25 22.88 -2.89
CA ARG A 90 -14.01 22.96 -1.64
C ARG A 90 -14.85 24.23 -1.52
N ASN A 91 -14.28 25.36 -1.89
CA ASN A 91 -14.99 26.64 -1.82
C ASN A 91 -16.19 26.67 -2.76
N ALA A 92 -16.07 26.12 -3.96
CA ALA A 92 -17.19 25.98 -4.90
C ALA A 92 -18.24 24.98 -4.36
N PHE A 93 -17.81 23.84 -3.88
CA PHE A 93 -18.72 22.79 -3.41
C PHE A 93 -19.46 23.16 -2.12
N LEU A 94 -18.85 23.94 -1.23
CA LEU A 94 -19.49 24.46 -0.02
C LEU A 94 -20.82 25.17 -0.31
N HIS A 95 -20.96 25.76 -1.49
CA HIS A 95 -22.17 26.44 -1.91
C HIS A 95 -23.39 25.51 -2.03
N TYR A 96 -23.12 24.22 -2.31
CA TYR A 96 -24.17 23.20 -2.48
C TYR A 96 -24.37 22.35 -1.21
N MET A 97 -23.67 22.66 -0.12
CA MET A 97 -23.74 21.89 1.11
C MET A 97 -24.52 22.66 2.19
N ILE A 98 -25.17 21.93 3.06
CA ILE A 98 -25.86 22.52 4.21
C ILE A 98 -24.85 23.21 5.11
N GLU A 99 -25.15 24.42 5.54
CA GLU A 99 -24.33 25.20 6.48
C GLU A 99 -24.06 24.37 7.74
N GLY A 100 -22.79 24.19 8.10
CA GLY A 100 -22.34 23.35 9.22
C GLY A 100 -22.04 21.89 8.89
N ALA A 101 -22.39 21.40 7.70
CA ALA A 101 -22.13 20.00 7.32
C ALA A 101 -20.62 19.67 7.22
N LEU A 102 -19.77 20.67 7.10
CA LEU A 102 -18.32 20.53 6.89
C LEU A 102 -17.46 21.01 8.08
N ASP A 103 -18.07 21.35 9.20
CA ASP A 103 -17.36 21.96 10.35
C ASP A 103 -16.56 20.94 11.18
N GLY A 104 -16.07 19.88 10.55
CA GLY A 104 -15.05 18.98 11.12
C GLY A 104 -15.57 17.91 12.07
N ASP A 105 -16.81 17.95 12.45
CA ASP A 105 -17.45 16.91 13.24
C ASP A 105 -18.15 15.88 12.34
N VAL A 106 -17.89 14.65 12.65
CA VAL A 106 -18.31 13.41 12.01
C VAL A 106 -19.64 13.55 11.25
N TRP A 107 -19.57 13.45 9.91
CA TRP A 107 -20.77 13.26 9.10
C TRP A 107 -21.53 12.04 9.59
N SER A 108 -22.77 12.24 10.00
CA SER A 108 -23.69 11.16 10.25
C SER A 108 -24.47 10.84 8.97
N ASP A 109 -24.96 9.62 8.82
CA ASP A 109 -25.83 9.24 7.71
C ASP A 109 -27.04 10.21 7.57
N SER A 110 -27.51 10.78 8.68
CA SER A 110 -28.57 11.77 8.70
C SER A 110 -28.20 13.13 8.10
N ASP A 111 -26.92 13.49 8.05
CA ASP A 111 -26.46 14.76 7.47
C ASP A 111 -26.30 14.62 5.95
N VAL A 112 -25.89 13.45 5.48
CA VAL A 112 -25.85 13.10 4.06
C VAL A 112 -27.26 13.16 3.46
N GLU A 113 -28.25 12.54 4.09
CA GLU A 113 -29.65 12.54 3.61
C GLU A 113 -30.32 13.94 3.60
N ARG A 114 -29.73 14.91 4.29
CA ARG A 114 -30.28 16.28 4.32
C ARG A 114 -29.82 17.18 3.17
N THR A 115 -28.72 16.81 2.50
CA THR A 115 -28.24 17.63 1.40
C THR A 115 -29.05 17.33 0.15
N ARG A 116 -29.99 18.22 -0.16
CA ARG A 116 -30.85 18.17 -1.32
C ARG A 116 -30.55 19.37 -2.18
N ILE A 117 -30.42 19.17 -3.47
CA ILE A 117 -30.21 20.21 -4.47
C ILE A 117 -31.24 20.04 -5.59
N SER A 118 -31.74 21.14 -6.09
CA SER A 118 -32.65 21.13 -7.24
C SER A 118 -31.94 20.60 -8.50
N VAL A 119 -32.70 20.18 -9.49
CA VAL A 119 -32.16 19.73 -10.79
C VAL A 119 -31.31 20.82 -11.45
N ASP A 120 -31.71 22.09 -11.33
CA ASP A 120 -30.96 23.23 -11.89
C ASP A 120 -29.63 23.41 -11.16
N GLU A 121 -29.61 23.31 -9.83
CA GLU A 121 -28.39 23.37 -9.01
C GLU A 121 -27.47 22.17 -9.29
N ALA A 122 -28.03 20.97 -9.45
CA ALA A 122 -27.26 19.77 -9.80
C ALA A 122 -26.57 19.92 -11.17
N THR A 123 -27.26 20.51 -12.15
CA THR A 123 -26.73 20.79 -13.47
C THR A 123 -25.61 21.84 -13.41
N LEU A 124 -25.75 22.85 -12.56
CA LEU A 124 -24.70 23.84 -12.31
C LEU A 124 -23.50 23.22 -11.65
N LEU A 125 -23.72 22.42 -10.61
CA LEU A 125 -22.65 21.66 -9.90
C LEU A 125 -21.88 20.78 -10.87
N GLU A 126 -22.57 20.00 -11.70
CA GLU A 126 -21.95 19.14 -12.72
C GLU A 126 -21.09 19.98 -13.69
N SER A 127 -21.62 21.08 -14.20
CA SER A 127 -20.89 21.97 -15.11
C SER A 127 -19.67 22.64 -14.45
N GLU A 128 -19.76 23.05 -13.19
CA GLU A 128 -18.65 23.61 -12.43
C GLU A 128 -17.57 22.56 -12.16
N MET A 129 -17.98 21.36 -11.79
CA MET A 129 -17.02 20.27 -11.50
C MET A 129 -16.26 19.81 -12.74
N HIS A 130 -16.90 19.79 -13.90
CA HIS A 130 -16.21 19.52 -15.18
C HIS A 130 -15.16 20.59 -15.53
N GLY A 131 -15.31 21.81 -15.05
CA GLY A 131 -14.35 22.90 -15.21
C GLY A 131 -13.17 22.85 -14.23
N MET A 132 -13.32 22.16 -13.11
CA MET A 132 -12.32 22.07 -12.05
C MET A 132 -11.69 20.67 -12.05
N LEU A 133 -10.47 20.53 -12.57
CA LEU A 133 -9.83 19.22 -12.70
C LEU A 133 -8.73 18.97 -11.65
N GLU A 134 -8.21 20.01 -11.01
CA GLU A 134 -7.05 19.92 -10.12
C GLU A 134 -7.40 19.55 -8.67
N HIS A 135 -8.39 18.67 -8.47
CA HIS A 135 -8.82 18.20 -7.14
C HIS A 135 -8.74 16.67 -7.02
N ARG A 136 -8.98 16.17 -5.81
CA ARG A 136 -8.89 14.74 -5.45
C ARG A 136 -10.21 14.01 -5.30
N TRP A 137 -11.34 14.66 -5.51
CA TRP A 137 -12.67 14.06 -5.33
C TRP A 137 -13.30 13.62 -6.63
N SER A 138 -14.32 12.79 -6.51
CA SER A 138 -15.19 12.41 -7.61
C SER A 138 -16.64 12.74 -7.26
N PHE A 139 -17.45 12.92 -8.29
CA PHE A 139 -18.88 13.09 -8.22
C PHE A 139 -19.56 12.14 -9.19
N SER A 140 -20.67 11.58 -8.76
CA SER A 140 -21.53 10.79 -9.64
C SER A 140 -23.00 11.13 -9.40
N PHE A 141 -23.78 11.02 -10.46
CA PHE A 141 -25.21 11.21 -10.43
C PHE A 141 -25.92 9.95 -10.88
N LYS A 142 -26.99 9.57 -10.16
CA LYS A 142 -27.77 8.40 -10.48
C LYS A 142 -29.25 8.73 -10.58
N GLY A 143 -29.84 8.45 -11.74
CA GLY A 143 -31.22 8.75 -12.05
C GLY A 143 -31.44 10.20 -12.51
N GLY A 144 -32.63 10.50 -12.97
CA GLY A 144 -32.99 11.84 -13.49
C GLY A 144 -32.29 12.18 -14.80
N ILE A 145 -32.11 13.49 -15.05
CA ILE A 145 -31.50 13.99 -16.29
C ILE A 145 -29.96 13.85 -16.32
N LEU A 146 -29.32 13.70 -15.16
CA LEU A 146 -27.86 13.53 -15.00
C LEU A 146 -27.48 12.06 -14.77
N ASP A 147 -28.34 11.10 -15.09
CA ASP A 147 -28.07 9.69 -14.86
C ASP A 147 -26.82 9.20 -15.59
N GLY A 148 -25.83 8.75 -14.84
CA GLY A 148 -24.54 8.29 -15.35
C GLY A 148 -23.48 9.38 -15.52
N ASP A 149 -23.84 10.65 -15.31
CA ASP A 149 -22.84 11.73 -15.33
C ASP A 149 -21.95 11.63 -14.10
N HIS A 150 -20.65 11.78 -14.35
CA HIS A 150 -19.62 11.74 -13.31
C HIS A 150 -18.46 12.67 -13.66
N SER A 151 -17.79 13.16 -12.63
CA SER A 151 -16.57 13.95 -12.74
C SER A 151 -15.53 13.44 -11.75
N VAL A 152 -14.29 13.28 -12.20
CA VAL A 152 -13.18 12.80 -11.38
C VAL A 152 -12.02 13.76 -11.52
N GLY A 153 -11.56 14.29 -10.39
CA GLY A 153 -10.40 15.20 -10.39
C GLY A 153 -9.09 14.49 -10.73
N ASN A 154 -8.16 15.18 -11.38
CA ASN A 154 -6.86 14.64 -11.82
C ASN A 154 -6.00 14.10 -10.67
N ASN A 155 -6.23 14.58 -9.46
CA ASN A 155 -5.52 14.13 -8.25
C ASN A 155 -6.28 13.05 -7.48
N HIS A 156 -7.36 12.51 -8.06
CA HIS A 156 -8.13 11.45 -7.45
C HIS A 156 -7.32 10.15 -7.35
N ILE A 157 -7.54 9.39 -6.28
CA ILE A 157 -6.76 8.18 -5.98
C ILE A 157 -6.86 7.09 -7.07
N THR A 158 -7.91 7.10 -7.88
CA THR A 158 -8.08 6.13 -8.98
C THR A 158 -7.37 6.56 -10.26
N ILE A 159 -7.02 7.83 -10.42
CA ILE A 159 -6.34 8.31 -11.61
C ILE A 159 -4.87 7.92 -11.59
N ILE A 160 -4.42 7.34 -12.70
CA ILE A 160 -3.06 6.83 -12.91
C ILE A 160 -2.40 7.59 -14.06
N GLU A 161 -2.62 8.89 -14.18
CA GLU A 161 -2.07 9.68 -15.28
C GLU A 161 -1.21 10.82 -14.76
N GLY A 162 -0.06 11.04 -15.43
CA GLY A 162 0.82 12.19 -15.23
C GLY A 162 2.15 11.94 -14.51
N GLY A 163 2.35 10.78 -13.91
CA GLY A 163 3.62 10.42 -13.23
C GLY A 163 4.61 9.68 -14.16
N PRO A 164 5.92 9.78 -13.90
CA PRO A 164 6.96 9.14 -14.72
C PRO A 164 6.91 7.61 -14.72
N ILE A 165 6.19 7.01 -13.78
CA ILE A 165 6.06 5.55 -13.62
C ILE A 165 4.66 5.02 -13.90
N ASP A 166 3.72 5.86 -14.32
CA ASP A 166 2.31 5.48 -14.50
C ASP A 166 2.09 4.52 -15.68
N TRP A 167 3.05 4.44 -16.61
CA TRP A 167 3.06 3.39 -17.62
C TRP A 167 3.04 1.98 -17.03
N TRP A 168 3.58 1.79 -15.82
CA TRP A 168 3.68 0.48 -15.18
C TRP A 168 2.34 -0.01 -14.59
N PRO A 169 1.60 0.77 -13.77
CA PRO A 169 0.24 0.42 -13.38
C PRO A 169 -0.69 0.15 -14.57
N ASN A 170 -0.63 0.97 -15.62
CA ASN A 170 -1.41 0.77 -16.83
C ASN A 170 -1.03 -0.56 -17.52
N PHE A 171 0.27 -0.83 -17.66
CA PHE A 171 0.74 -2.10 -18.22
C PHE A 171 0.23 -3.30 -17.41
N LEU A 172 0.31 -3.27 -16.08
CA LEU A 172 -0.18 -4.36 -15.24
C LEU A 172 -1.69 -4.49 -15.29
N ARG A 173 -2.43 -3.38 -15.32
CA ARG A 173 -3.88 -3.40 -15.49
C ARG A 173 -4.26 -4.13 -16.77
N ASP A 174 -3.66 -3.76 -17.88
CA ASP A 174 -4.04 -4.25 -19.20
C ASP A 174 -3.56 -5.69 -19.45
N ASN A 175 -2.42 -6.09 -18.89
CA ASN A 175 -1.79 -7.38 -19.20
C ASN A 175 -1.90 -8.42 -18.07
N VAL A 176 -2.15 -8.01 -16.82
CA VAL A 176 -2.18 -8.93 -15.67
C VAL A 176 -3.54 -8.87 -14.97
N TRP A 177 -3.95 -7.72 -14.48
CA TRP A 177 -5.15 -7.61 -13.67
C TRP A 177 -6.43 -7.76 -14.49
N GLY A 178 -6.51 -7.10 -15.66
CA GLY A 178 -7.67 -7.18 -16.55
C GLY A 178 -7.93 -8.60 -17.06
N PRO A 179 -6.97 -9.30 -17.69
CA PRO A 179 -7.16 -10.69 -18.14
C PRO A 179 -7.54 -11.66 -17.04
N LEU A 180 -7.11 -11.42 -15.79
CA LEU A 180 -7.47 -12.24 -14.63
C LEU A 180 -8.76 -11.77 -13.95
N ASN A 181 -9.34 -10.66 -14.38
CA ASN A 181 -10.47 -9.99 -13.73
C ASN A 181 -10.21 -9.74 -12.23
N PHE A 182 -9.01 -9.26 -11.90
CA PHE A 182 -8.58 -8.99 -10.53
C PHE A 182 -8.81 -7.51 -10.20
N GLY A 183 -10.01 -7.17 -9.73
CA GLY A 183 -10.29 -5.86 -9.14
C GLY A 183 -9.40 -5.58 -7.93
N VAL A 184 -9.39 -4.34 -7.46
CA VAL A 184 -8.52 -3.83 -6.37
C VAL A 184 -8.53 -4.74 -5.14
N THR A 185 -9.70 -5.24 -4.74
CA THR A 185 -9.83 -6.12 -3.58
C THR A 185 -9.06 -7.44 -3.75
N LEU A 186 -9.13 -8.06 -4.94
CA LEU A 186 -8.42 -9.31 -5.22
C LEU A 186 -6.91 -9.08 -5.34
N GLN A 187 -6.48 -7.96 -5.92
CA GLN A 187 -5.06 -7.56 -5.94
C GLN A 187 -4.52 -7.46 -4.51
N TRP A 188 -5.25 -6.80 -3.60
CA TRP A 188 -4.88 -6.70 -2.17
C TRP A 188 -4.78 -8.07 -1.50
N ILE A 189 -5.76 -8.93 -1.69
CA ILE A 189 -5.78 -10.28 -1.10
C ILE A 189 -4.59 -11.09 -1.63
N LEU A 190 -4.32 -11.05 -2.94
CA LEU A 190 -3.20 -11.76 -3.56
C LEU A 190 -1.88 -11.29 -2.97
N LEU A 191 -1.60 -9.98 -3.02
CA LEU A 191 -0.34 -9.42 -2.53
C LEU A 191 -0.17 -9.63 -1.03
N GLY A 192 -1.21 -9.41 -0.23
CA GLY A 192 -1.19 -9.66 1.21
C GLY A 192 -0.95 -11.12 1.56
N THR A 193 -1.52 -12.04 0.77
CA THR A 193 -1.27 -13.47 0.89
C THR A 193 0.18 -13.81 0.58
N MET A 194 0.74 -13.31 -0.53
CA MET A 194 2.14 -13.52 -0.89
C MET A 194 3.10 -12.98 0.17
N VAL A 195 2.86 -11.79 0.72
CA VAL A 195 3.63 -11.25 1.85
C VAL A 195 3.56 -12.18 3.05
N GLY A 196 2.36 -12.65 3.40
CA GLY A 196 2.18 -13.59 4.52
C GLY A 196 2.95 -14.90 4.35
N PHE A 197 2.99 -15.45 3.12
CA PHE A 197 3.79 -16.63 2.78
C PHE A 197 5.29 -16.42 3.04
N VAL A 198 5.81 -15.30 2.57
CA VAL A 198 7.26 -15.04 2.62
C VAL A 198 7.70 -14.60 4.00
N GLN A 199 6.92 -13.79 4.70
CA GLN A 199 7.28 -13.21 5.99
C GLN A 199 7.55 -14.28 7.06
N GLY A 200 6.71 -15.32 7.11
CA GLY A 200 6.90 -16.43 8.05
C GLY A 200 8.20 -17.20 7.78
N SER A 201 8.46 -17.51 6.51
CA SER A 201 9.66 -18.23 6.09
C SER A 201 10.93 -17.38 6.26
N ALA A 202 10.94 -16.15 5.73
CA ALA A 202 12.13 -15.29 5.74
C ALA A 202 12.63 -14.97 7.15
N GLY A 203 11.72 -14.63 8.07
CA GLY A 203 12.10 -14.33 9.45
C GLY A 203 12.71 -15.51 10.20
N ALA A 204 12.20 -16.72 9.98
CA ALA A 204 12.74 -17.94 10.55
C ALA A 204 14.13 -18.27 9.97
N GLN A 205 14.27 -18.17 8.64
CA GLN A 205 15.53 -18.49 7.96
C GLN A 205 16.62 -17.47 8.25
N ALA A 206 16.29 -16.18 8.35
CA ALA A 206 17.27 -15.16 8.74
C ALA A 206 17.87 -15.42 10.13
N ARG A 207 17.02 -15.78 11.11
CA ARG A 207 17.49 -16.14 12.46
C ARG A 207 18.31 -17.43 12.46
N SER A 208 17.88 -18.45 11.72
CA SER A 208 18.58 -19.72 11.60
C SER A 208 19.95 -19.53 10.95
N LEU A 209 20.01 -18.80 9.83
CA LEU A 209 21.28 -18.51 9.14
C LEU A 209 22.22 -17.72 10.06
N PHE A 210 21.71 -16.71 10.75
CA PHE A 210 22.51 -15.92 11.69
C PHE A 210 23.07 -16.78 12.82
N ALA A 211 22.26 -17.70 13.38
CA ALA A 211 22.70 -18.61 14.43
C ALA A 211 23.88 -19.52 14.01
N TYR A 212 23.97 -19.89 12.72
CA TYR A 212 25.11 -20.67 12.20
C TYR A 212 26.39 -19.85 12.09
N LEU A 213 26.31 -18.54 12.02
CA LEU A 213 27.44 -17.64 11.81
C LEU A 213 27.97 -17.05 13.12
N VAL A 214 27.29 -17.29 14.24
CA VAL A 214 27.62 -16.73 15.55
C VAL A 214 28.29 -17.72 16.44
N PRO A 215 29.44 -17.37 17.09
CA PRO A 215 30.08 -18.22 18.10
C PRO A 215 29.13 -18.45 19.28
N LYS A 216 29.10 -19.67 19.80
CA LYS A 216 28.29 -20.02 20.98
C LYS A 216 28.74 -19.24 22.22
N SER A 217 30.03 -18.96 22.35
CA SER A 217 30.63 -18.17 23.42
C SER A 217 30.10 -16.75 23.52
N ARG A 218 29.63 -16.17 22.41
CA ARG A 218 29.18 -14.78 22.32
C ARG A 218 27.73 -14.62 21.77
N THR A 219 26.95 -15.67 21.85
CA THR A 219 25.57 -15.71 21.30
C THR A 219 24.72 -14.54 21.75
N THR A 220 24.77 -14.18 23.05
CA THR A 220 23.94 -13.09 23.62
C THR A 220 24.29 -11.73 23.01
N GLU A 221 25.58 -11.44 22.82
CA GLU A 221 26.05 -10.17 22.22
C GLU A 221 25.57 -10.03 20.78
N PHE A 222 25.80 -11.06 19.99
CA PHE A 222 25.43 -11.06 18.57
C PHE A 222 23.92 -11.05 18.34
N PHE A 223 23.15 -11.81 19.10
CA PHE A 223 21.69 -11.76 19.02
C PHE A 223 21.11 -10.44 19.55
N GLY A 224 21.76 -9.81 20.52
CA GLY A 224 21.45 -8.46 20.94
C GLY A 224 21.62 -7.45 19.80
N PHE A 225 22.74 -7.52 19.08
CA PHE A 225 22.99 -6.70 17.89
C PHE A 225 22.00 -6.97 16.75
N PHE A 226 21.73 -8.24 16.44
CA PHE A 226 20.72 -8.65 15.46
C PHE A 226 19.33 -8.06 15.79
N GLY A 227 18.93 -8.17 17.06
CA GLY A 227 17.68 -7.60 17.55
C GLY A 227 17.63 -6.07 17.45
N PHE A 228 18.75 -5.41 17.75
CA PHE A 228 18.89 -3.96 17.58
C PHE A 228 18.72 -3.54 16.11
N MET A 229 19.43 -4.20 15.20
CA MET A 229 19.33 -3.91 13.76
C MET A 229 17.91 -4.15 13.23
N GLY A 230 17.23 -5.21 13.69
CA GLY A 230 15.83 -5.47 13.34
C GLY A 230 14.88 -4.37 13.81
N LYS A 231 15.06 -3.85 15.03
CA LYS A 231 14.26 -2.72 15.56
C LYS A 231 14.57 -1.41 14.83
N ALA A 232 15.83 -1.16 14.54
CA ALA A 232 16.24 0.00 13.76
C ALA A 232 15.61 -0.01 12.35
N ALA A 233 15.63 -1.15 11.66
CA ALA A 233 14.99 -1.34 10.36
C ALA A 233 13.46 -1.12 10.44
N ALA A 234 12.81 -1.57 11.53
CA ALA A 234 11.37 -1.39 11.75
C ALA A 234 10.96 0.09 11.91
N VAL A 235 11.87 0.97 12.32
CA VAL A 235 11.65 2.42 12.40
C VAL A 235 12.04 3.09 11.09
N ILE A 236 13.22 2.77 10.56
CA ILE A 236 13.79 3.41 9.36
C ILE A 236 12.93 3.11 8.12
N GLY A 237 12.45 1.88 7.95
CA GLY A 237 11.64 1.48 6.80
C GLY A 237 10.37 2.32 6.61
N PRO A 238 9.46 2.36 7.61
CA PRO A 238 8.27 3.21 7.54
C PRO A 238 8.58 4.71 7.41
N PHE A 239 9.66 5.20 8.03
CA PHE A 239 10.07 6.59 7.90
C PHE A 239 10.48 6.93 6.47
N ILE A 240 11.32 6.11 5.84
CA ILE A 240 11.72 6.29 4.44
C ILE A 240 10.50 6.23 3.53
N PHE A 241 9.64 5.23 3.72
CA PHE A 241 8.39 5.10 2.95
C PHE A 241 7.53 6.36 3.08
N ALA A 242 7.26 6.83 4.30
CA ALA A 242 6.43 8.00 4.54
C ALA A 242 7.03 9.27 3.94
N PHE A 243 8.35 9.46 4.06
CA PHE A 243 9.05 10.62 3.50
C PHE A 243 8.92 10.67 1.98
N PHE A 244 9.19 9.58 1.28
CA PHE A 244 9.11 9.55 -0.19
C PHE A 244 7.67 9.55 -0.69
N SER A 245 6.73 8.94 0.04
CA SER A 245 5.30 9.02 -0.28
C SER A 245 4.75 10.44 -0.13
N ALA A 246 5.23 11.19 0.84
CA ALA A 246 4.82 12.58 1.04
C ALA A 246 5.48 13.56 0.07
N ALA A 247 6.73 13.26 -0.36
CA ALA A 247 7.50 14.13 -1.26
C ALA A 247 7.13 13.94 -2.75
N PHE A 248 6.67 12.76 -3.12
CA PHE A 248 6.34 12.38 -4.51
C PHE A 248 4.95 11.72 -4.54
N ASP A 249 4.90 10.40 -4.38
CA ASP A 249 3.69 9.62 -4.27
C ASP A 249 3.94 8.27 -3.54
N THR A 250 2.86 7.54 -3.24
CA THR A 250 2.93 6.24 -2.56
C THR A 250 3.73 5.19 -3.36
N ARG A 251 3.69 5.24 -4.70
CA ARG A 251 4.43 4.32 -5.56
C ARG A 251 5.92 4.56 -5.47
N PHE A 252 6.35 5.81 -5.39
CA PHE A 252 7.74 6.17 -5.12
C PHE A 252 8.22 5.66 -3.76
N GLY A 253 7.39 5.77 -2.72
CA GLY A 253 7.69 5.17 -1.41
C GLY A 253 7.96 3.68 -1.50
N ILE A 254 7.14 2.93 -2.24
CA ILE A 254 7.33 1.48 -2.47
C ILE A 254 8.61 1.22 -3.29
N MET A 255 8.88 2.01 -4.33
CA MET A 255 10.09 1.85 -5.16
C MET A 255 11.38 2.04 -4.37
N VAL A 256 11.42 2.96 -3.43
CA VAL A 256 12.61 3.16 -2.57
C VAL A 256 12.82 1.93 -1.67
N LEU A 257 11.76 1.32 -1.14
CA LEU A 257 11.87 0.06 -0.40
C LEU A 257 12.37 -1.08 -1.31
N LEU A 258 11.92 -1.13 -2.56
CA LEU A 258 12.42 -2.09 -3.54
C LEU A 258 13.92 -1.90 -3.80
N LEU A 259 14.40 -0.67 -3.93
CA LEU A 259 15.84 -0.37 -4.08
C LEU A 259 16.67 -0.88 -2.91
N ILE A 260 16.21 -0.67 -1.67
CA ILE A 260 16.88 -1.18 -0.46
C ILE A 260 16.94 -2.71 -0.51
N LEU A 261 15.86 -3.37 -0.94
CA LEU A 261 15.80 -4.81 -1.05
C LEU A 261 16.74 -5.35 -2.14
N VAL A 262 16.82 -4.67 -3.28
CA VAL A 262 17.77 -4.97 -4.38
C VAL A 262 19.21 -4.86 -3.88
N LEU A 263 19.56 -3.80 -3.17
CA LEU A 263 20.88 -3.65 -2.57
C LEU A 263 21.19 -4.80 -1.60
N GLY A 264 20.23 -5.16 -0.75
CA GLY A 264 20.35 -6.32 0.14
C GLY A 264 20.58 -7.62 -0.62
N LEU A 265 19.84 -7.85 -1.72
CA LEU A 265 20.01 -9.04 -2.55
C LEU A 265 21.34 -9.07 -3.29
N LEU A 266 21.86 -7.94 -3.75
CA LEU A 266 23.19 -7.84 -4.38
C LEU A 266 24.32 -8.13 -3.40
N LEU A 267 24.17 -7.76 -2.12
CA LEU A 267 25.14 -8.06 -1.07
C LEU A 267 25.03 -9.51 -0.55
N PHE A 268 23.87 -10.13 -0.72
CA PHE A 268 23.56 -11.44 -0.16
C PHE A 268 24.50 -12.58 -0.63
N PRO A 269 24.93 -12.67 -1.90
CA PRO A 269 25.90 -13.69 -2.34
C PRO A 269 27.25 -13.58 -1.67
N LEU A 270 27.66 -12.38 -1.23
CA LEU A 270 28.95 -12.15 -0.56
C LEU A 270 29.04 -12.81 0.82
N ILE A 271 27.92 -13.26 1.38
CA ILE A 271 27.91 -13.99 2.65
C ILE A 271 28.45 -15.40 2.40
N ASP A 272 29.67 -15.68 2.84
CA ASP A 272 30.21 -17.04 2.86
C ASP A 272 29.80 -17.74 4.16
N VAL A 273 28.86 -18.67 4.04
CA VAL A 273 28.30 -19.39 5.20
C VAL A 273 29.31 -20.40 5.77
N GLU A 274 30.11 -21.05 4.93
CA GLU A 274 31.07 -22.05 5.38
C GLU A 274 32.25 -21.40 6.08
N GLU A 275 32.74 -20.29 5.53
CA GLU A 275 33.79 -19.50 6.20
C GLU A 275 33.27 -18.91 7.52
N GLY A 276 32.06 -18.38 7.54
CA GLY A 276 31.43 -17.86 8.75
C GLY A 276 31.30 -18.92 9.87
N LYS A 277 30.89 -20.14 9.53
CA LYS A 277 30.86 -21.28 10.48
C LYS A 277 32.24 -21.63 10.99
N ARG A 278 33.26 -21.64 10.10
CA ARG A 278 34.63 -21.93 10.47
C ARG A 278 35.17 -20.92 11.47
N VAL A 279 34.98 -19.63 11.21
CA VAL A 279 35.40 -18.54 12.10
C VAL A 279 34.67 -18.61 13.44
N ALA A 280 33.34 -18.87 13.43
CA ALA A 280 32.56 -19.03 14.66
C ALA A 280 33.09 -20.21 15.52
N ARG A 281 33.38 -21.36 14.89
CA ARG A 281 33.93 -22.51 15.58
C ARG A 281 35.31 -22.23 16.15
N GLN A 282 36.19 -21.55 15.40
CA GLN A 282 37.53 -21.17 15.90
C GLN A 282 37.42 -20.25 17.13
N ALA A 283 36.51 -19.27 17.11
CA ALA A 283 36.30 -18.41 18.26
C ALA A 283 35.77 -19.15 19.50
N ASP A 284 35.00 -20.23 19.31
CA ASP A 284 34.53 -21.09 20.40
C ASP A 284 35.64 -21.97 20.97
N LEU A 285 36.56 -22.48 20.12
CA LEU A 285 37.77 -23.20 20.54
C LEU A 285 38.69 -22.28 21.37
N ASP A 286 38.95 -21.06 20.88
CA ASP A 286 39.76 -20.05 21.57
C ASP A 286 39.15 -19.63 22.92
N ALA A 287 37.82 -19.72 23.06
CA ALA A 287 37.08 -19.49 24.28
C ALA A 287 37.06 -20.72 25.24
N GLY A 288 37.62 -21.84 24.85
CA GLY A 288 37.69 -23.08 25.64
C GLY A 288 36.38 -23.83 25.76
N LEU A 289 35.42 -23.60 24.86
CA LEU A 289 34.10 -24.27 24.84
C LEU A 289 34.15 -25.67 24.25
N TYR A 290 35.17 -25.98 23.45
CA TYR A 290 35.42 -27.29 22.84
C TYR A 290 36.89 -27.70 23.01
N SER A 291 37.19 -28.99 23.05
CA SER A 291 38.51 -29.50 22.87
C SER A 291 38.80 -29.75 21.37
N GLU A 292 40.05 -29.65 20.93
CA GLU A 292 40.43 -29.86 19.52
C GLU A 292 40.12 -31.29 19.00
N GLU A 293 39.65 -32.19 19.86
CA GLU A 293 39.36 -33.60 19.53
C GLU A 293 37.86 -33.88 19.28
N GLU A 294 36.95 -32.86 19.42
CA GLU A 294 35.50 -32.93 19.10
C GLU A 294 35.17 -32.11 17.83
#